data_347c6a2705c68a0910836580beac82f8
#
_entry.id   347c6a2705c68a0910836580beac82f8
#
_cell.length_a   1.000
_cell.length_b   1.000
_cell.length_c   1.000
_cell.angle_alpha   90.00
_cell.angle_beta   90.00
_cell.angle_gamma   90.00
#
_symmetry.space_group_name_H-M   'P 1'
#
loop_
_entity.id
_entity.type
_entity.pdbx_description
1 polymer ?
#
loop_
_entity_poly.entity_id
_entity_poly.type
_entity_poly.pdbx_seq_one_letter_code
_entity_poly.pdbx_strand_id
1 'polypeptide(L)'
;MTEKLILAVDLGTSGMKVALITLSGKVLDWEVEPVHLLITPDGGAEQSPSEWWQAFLSATGRLLKRKQDVGPRVEAVCCSTQGEGTVPVNKNGLIRH
;
A
#
# COMPACT_ATOMS: atom_id res chain seq x y z
N MET A 1 -16.98 10.80 -20.69
CA MET A 1 -17.28 9.51 -20.05
C MET A 1 -16.22 9.17 -19.02
N THR A 2 -16.62 8.80 -17.84
CA THR A 2 -15.69 8.46 -16.78
C THR A 2 -15.52 6.96 -16.70
N GLU A 3 -14.28 6.53 -16.84
CA GLU A 3 -13.90 5.13 -16.73
C GLU A 3 -13.76 4.72 -15.27
N LYS A 4 -14.25 3.53 -14.93
CA LYS A 4 -14.07 2.97 -13.59
C LYS A 4 -12.64 2.49 -13.40
N LEU A 5 -12.12 2.70 -12.21
CA LEU A 5 -10.73 2.40 -11.89
C LEU A 5 -10.63 1.48 -10.67
N ILE A 6 -9.50 0.80 -10.58
CA ILE A 6 -9.10 0.00 -9.43
C ILE A 6 -7.82 0.63 -8.87
N LEU A 7 -7.77 0.79 -7.55
CA LEU A 7 -6.53 1.11 -6.87
C LEU A 7 -5.87 -0.22 -6.49
N ALA A 8 -4.77 -0.53 -7.16
CA ALA A 8 -3.98 -1.73 -6.87
C ALA A 8 -2.90 -1.37 -5.88
N VAL A 9 -2.73 -2.19 -4.84
CA VAL A 9 -1.78 -1.95 -3.75
C VAL A 9 -0.91 -3.19 -3.61
N ASP A 10 0.40 -2.99 -3.60
CA ASP A 10 1.36 -4.07 -3.38
C ASP A 10 2.30 -3.68 -2.26
N LEU A 11 2.21 -4.39 -1.13
CA LEU A 11 3.14 -4.22 -0.02
C LEU A 11 4.30 -5.19 -0.19
N GLY A 12 5.36 -4.71 -0.82
CA GLY A 12 6.60 -5.47 -0.93
C GLY A 12 7.51 -5.23 0.26
N THR A 13 8.60 -6.00 0.33
CA THR A 13 9.56 -5.88 1.42
C THR A 13 10.35 -4.57 1.38
N SER A 14 10.48 -3.97 0.22
CA SER A 14 11.24 -2.73 0.04
C SER A 14 10.37 -1.49 -0.13
N GLY A 15 9.09 -1.66 -0.43
CA GLY A 15 8.24 -0.51 -0.65
C GLY A 15 6.77 -0.84 -0.80
N MET A 16 5.98 0.17 -0.57
CA MET A 16 4.54 0.17 -0.81
C MET A 16 4.33 0.73 -2.21
N LYS A 17 3.71 -0.05 -3.10
CA LYS A 17 3.41 0.38 -4.46
C LYS A 17 1.91 0.53 -4.61
N VAL A 18 1.49 1.62 -5.25
CA VAL A 18 0.07 1.84 -5.56
C VAL A 18 -0.05 2.22 -7.03
N ALA A 19 -1.13 1.80 -7.67
CA ALA A 19 -1.37 2.09 -9.08
C ALA A 19 -2.85 2.28 -9.34
N LEU A 20 -3.17 3.19 -10.26
CA LEU A 20 -4.52 3.34 -10.80
C LEU A 20 -4.60 2.52 -12.08
N ILE A 21 -5.50 1.57 -12.11
CA ILE A 21 -5.63 0.61 -13.19
C ILE A 21 -7.05 0.61 -13.72
N THR A 22 -7.20 0.59 -15.05
CA THR A 22 -8.52 0.43 -15.67
C THR A 22 -9.00 -1.01 -15.51
N LEU A 23 -10.29 -1.25 -15.73
CA LEU A 23 -10.84 -2.60 -15.66
C LEU A 23 -10.25 -3.54 -16.73
N SER A 24 -9.69 -2.97 -17.80
CA SER A 24 -9.02 -3.75 -18.84
C SER A 24 -7.55 -4.02 -18.52
N GLY A 25 -7.03 -3.52 -17.39
CA GLY A 25 -5.67 -3.81 -16.96
C GLY A 25 -4.63 -2.76 -17.36
N LYS A 26 -5.05 -1.63 -17.90
CA LYS A 26 -4.12 -0.56 -18.26
C LYS A 26 -3.74 0.26 -17.03
N VAL A 27 -2.44 0.40 -16.77
CA VAL A 27 -1.93 1.24 -15.69
C VAL A 27 -1.93 2.69 -16.16
N LEU A 28 -2.69 3.54 -15.47
CA LEU A 28 -2.77 4.97 -15.79
C LEU A 28 -1.68 5.76 -15.08
N ASP A 29 -1.38 5.42 -13.83
CA ASP A 29 -0.36 6.11 -13.04
C ASP A 29 -0.03 5.24 -11.83
N TRP A 30 1.11 5.52 -11.20
CA TRP A 30 1.56 4.72 -10.04
C TRP A 30 2.50 5.52 -9.16
N GLU A 31 2.67 5.06 -7.92
CA GLU A 31 3.58 5.64 -6.94
C GLU A 31 4.22 4.53 -6.10
N VAL A 32 5.40 4.82 -5.57
CA VAL A 32 6.10 3.94 -4.64
C VAL A 32 6.54 4.75 -3.44
N GLU A 33 6.33 4.19 -2.25
CA GLU A 33 6.84 4.76 -1.01
C GLU A 33 7.71 3.69 -0.34
N PRO A 34 8.99 3.98 -0.06
CA PRO A 34 9.86 3.02 0.62
C PRO A 34 9.36 2.69 2.02
N VAL A 35 9.59 1.45 2.44
CA VAL A 35 9.39 1.03 3.84
C VAL A 35 10.71 0.51 4.37
N HIS A 36 10.95 0.71 5.67
CA HIS A 36 12.21 0.36 6.30
C HIS A 36 12.20 -1.07 6.81
N LEU A 37 13.32 -1.75 6.62
CA LEU A 37 13.55 -3.07 7.19
C LEU A 37 14.44 -2.87 8.42
N LEU A 38 13.97 -3.36 9.57
CA LEU A 38 14.70 -3.29 10.82
C LEU A 38 15.41 -4.64 11.04
N ILE A 39 16.72 -4.62 11.08
CA ILE A 39 17.52 -5.82 11.36
C ILE A 39 17.83 -5.81 12.85
N THR A 40 17.40 -6.85 13.55
CA THR A 40 17.65 -6.96 14.98
C THR A 40 19.01 -7.59 15.25
N PRO A 41 19.61 -7.38 16.47
CA PRO A 41 20.94 -7.90 16.77
C PRO A 41 21.04 -9.43 16.72
N ASP A 42 19.92 -10.14 16.88
CA ASP A 42 19.89 -11.60 16.81
C ASP A 42 19.70 -12.15 15.40
N GLY A 43 19.75 -11.27 14.38
CA GLY A 43 19.59 -11.67 12.99
C GLY A 43 18.15 -11.64 12.50
N GLY A 44 17.21 -11.16 13.30
CA GLY A 44 15.83 -11.01 12.89
C GLY A 44 15.63 -9.84 11.94
N ALA A 45 14.53 -9.88 11.20
CA ALA A 45 14.15 -8.81 10.29
C ALA A 45 12.69 -8.46 10.54
N GLU A 46 12.42 -7.18 10.79
CA GLU A 46 11.09 -6.71 11.14
C GLU A 46 10.75 -5.45 10.38
N GLN A 47 9.45 -5.19 10.26
CA GLN A 47 8.94 -3.92 9.72
C GLN A 47 7.83 -3.40 10.61
N SER A 48 7.60 -2.08 10.57
CA SER A 48 6.56 -1.44 11.35
C SER A 48 5.24 -1.41 10.57
N PRO A 49 4.16 -2.04 11.06
CA PRO A 49 2.86 -1.93 10.41
C PRO A 49 2.33 -0.50 10.33
N SER A 50 2.67 0.34 11.31
CA SER A 50 2.30 1.76 11.25
C SER A 50 2.97 2.46 10.08
N GLU A 51 4.22 2.10 9.76
CA GLU A 51 4.91 2.63 8.59
C GLU A 51 4.25 2.16 7.30
N TRP A 52 3.78 0.91 7.24
CA TRP A 52 3.04 0.43 6.07
C TRP A 52 1.82 1.32 5.80
N TRP A 53 1.06 1.62 6.83
CA TRP A 53 -0.13 2.45 6.69
C TRP A 53 0.23 3.87 6.24
N GLN A 54 1.25 4.47 6.85
CA GLN A 54 1.72 5.80 6.45
C GLN A 54 2.26 5.80 5.01
N ALA A 55 2.97 4.77 4.62
CA ALA A 55 3.47 4.64 3.25
C ALA A 55 2.32 4.54 2.25
N PHE A 56 1.28 3.77 2.58
CA PHE A 56 0.08 3.67 1.75
C PHE A 56 -0.59 5.04 1.60
N LEU A 57 -0.80 5.75 2.70
CA LEU A 57 -1.43 7.07 2.67
C LEU A 57 -0.60 8.06 1.87
N SER A 58 0.72 8.05 2.03
CA SER A 58 1.61 8.96 1.32
C SER A 58 1.60 8.70 -0.18
N ALA A 59 1.78 7.45 -0.58
CA ALA A 59 1.81 7.08 -2.01
C ALA A 59 0.46 7.35 -2.67
N THR A 60 -0.63 6.94 -2.03
CA THR A 60 -1.98 7.14 -2.56
C THR A 60 -2.31 8.62 -2.62
N GLY A 61 -1.92 9.39 -1.60
CA GLY A 61 -2.16 10.83 -1.57
C GLY A 61 -1.48 11.54 -2.72
N ARG A 62 -0.22 11.21 -3.02
CA ARG A 62 0.49 11.80 -4.16
C ARG A 62 -0.18 11.44 -5.48
N LEU A 63 -0.58 10.18 -5.61
CA LEU A 63 -1.22 9.68 -6.83
C LEU A 63 -2.53 10.40 -7.11
N LEU A 64 -3.40 10.50 -6.10
CA LEU A 64 -4.69 11.15 -6.25
C LEU A 64 -4.58 12.66 -6.42
N LYS A 65 -3.53 13.27 -5.86
CA LYS A 65 -3.31 14.70 -6.01
C LYS A 65 -2.93 15.07 -7.44
N ARG A 66 -2.16 14.22 -8.12
CA ARG A 66 -1.80 14.44 -9.53
C ARG A 66 -3.00 14.25 -10.46
N LYS A 67 -3.93 13.40 -10.08
CA LYS A 67 -5.11 13.04 -10.88
C LYS A 67 -6.36 13.35 -10.08
N GLN A 68 -6.68 14.63 -9.95
CA GLN A 68 -7.69 15.11 -9.00
C GLN A 68 -9.11 14.61 -9.25
N ASP A 69 -9.42 14.19 -10.47
CA ASP A 69 -10.76 13.72 -10.82
C ASP A 69 -10.93 12.20 -10.71
N VAL A 70 -9.89 11.46 -10.35
CA VAL A 70 -9.95 9.99 -10.40
C VAL A 70 -10.50 9.35 -9.12
N GLY A 71 -10.37 10.02 -7.97
CA GLY A 71 -10.84 9.44 -6.71
C GLY A 71 -12.24 8.88 -6.77
N PRO A 72 -13.24 9.65 -7.25
CA PRO A 72 -14.62 9.15 -7.35
C PRO A 72 -14.79 8.01 -8.36
N ARG A 73 -13.83 7.78 -9.23
CA ARG A 73 -13.88 6.71 -10.23
C ARG A 73 -13.35 5.38 -9.70
N VAL A 74 -12.72 5.37 -8.52
CA VAL A 74 -12.16 4.16 -7.93
C VAL A 74 -13.29 3.32 -7.36
N GLU A 75 -13.50 2.13 -7.94
CA GLU A 75 -14.57 1.21 -7.53
C GLU A 75 -14.12 0.19 -6.52
N ALA A 76 -12.82 -0.12 -6.51
CA ALA A 76 -12.29 -1.18 -5.65
C ALA A 76 -10.83 -0.94 -5.33
N VAL A 77 -10.39 -1.51 -4.22
CA VAL A 77 -8.99 -1.57 -3.82
C VAL A 77 -8.61 -3.05 -3.79
N CYS A 78 -7.56 -3.40 -4.53
CA CYS A 78 -7.06 -4.77 -4.57
C CYS A 78 -5.65 -4.79 -4.02
N CYS A 79 -5.39 -5.68 -3.07
CA CYS A 79 -4.12 -5.72 -2.36
C CYS A 79 -3.37 -7.01 -2.63
N SER A 80 -2.05 -6.87 -2.77
CA SER A 80 -1.09 -7.96 -2.78
C SER A 80 -0.04 -7.63 -1.73
N THR A 81 0.52 -8.64 -1.09
CA THR A 81 1.50 -8.41 -0.02
C THR A 81 2.64 -9.41 -0.13
N GLN A 82 3.73 -9.11 0.59
CA GLN A 82 4.81 -10.06 0.76
C GLN A 82 4.28 -11.40 1.30
N GLY A 83 4.95 -12.48 0.95
CA GLY A 83 4.42 -13.82 1.13
C GLY A 83 4.22 -14.26 2.58
N GLU A 84 5.10 -13.82 3.48
CA GLU A 84 5.02 -14.21 4.87
C GLU A 84 5.24 -13.01 5.76
N GLY A 85 4.35 -12.84 6.72
CA GLY A 85 4.46 -11.79 7.71
C GLY A 85 3.38 -11.97 8.74
N THR A 86 3.70 -11.69 9.99
CA THR A 86 2.76 -11.83 11.09
C THR A 86 2.78 -10.55 11.92
N VAL A 87 1.61 -10.01 12.19
CA VAL A 87 1.45 -8.84 13.05
C VAL A 87 0.50 -9.23 14.17
N PRO A 88 1.00 -9.52 15.36
CA PRO A 88 0.11 -9.81 16.50
C PRO A 88 -0.55 -8.54 16.99
N VAL A 89 -1.84 -8.63 17.23
CA VAL A 89 -2.62 -7.51 17.75
C VAL A 89 -3.44 -7.98 18.93
N ASN A 90 -3.79 -7.05 19.83
CA ASN A 90 -4.68 -7.38 20.93
C ASN A 90 -6.15 -7.32 20.47
N LYS A 91 -7.07 -7.59 21.41
CA LYS A 91 -8.50 -7.61 21.10
C LYS A 91 -9.04 -6.26 20.63
N ASN A 92 -8.33 -5.19 20.88
CA ASN A 92 -8.71 -3.85 20.43
C ASN A 92 -8.03 -3.46 19.11
N GLY A 93 -7.31 -4.41 18.48
CA GLY A 93 -6.61 -4.15 17.22
C GLY A 93 -5.29 -3.43 17.39
N LEU A 94 -4.77 -3.29 18.60
CA LEU A 94 -3.49 -2.63 18.83
C LEU A 94 -2.34 -3.62 18.63
N ILE A 95 -1.27 -3.14 17.99
CA ILE A 95 -0.10 -3.94 17.68
C ILE A 95 0.61 -4.34 18.97
N ARG A 96 1.03 -5.61 19.03
CA ARG A 96 1.82 -6.14 20.13
C ARG A 96 3.22 -6.49 19.64
N HIS A 97 4.18 -6.16 20.49
CA HIS A 97 5.60 -6.41 20.19
C HIS A 97 6.12 -7.60 20.98
#